data_ce1cd16f53da93f4139b5abce7b2c05a
#
_entry.id   ce1cd16f53da93f4139b5abce7b2c05a
#
_cell.length_a   1.000
_cell.length_b   1.000
_cell.length_c   1.000
_cell.angle_alpha   90.00
_cell.angle_beta   90.00
_cell.angle_gamma   90.00
#
_symmetry.space_group_name_H-M   'P 1'
#
loop_
_entity.id
_entity.type
_entity.pdbx_description
1 polymer ?
#
loop_
_entity_poly.entity_id
_entity_poly.type
_entity_poly.pdbx_seq_one_letter_code
_entity_poly.pdbx_strand_id
1 'polypeptide(L)'
;MLQDLPMPRSPIQLPVLQPRPALVPCTECAHCCRYVGVGINAPTTPRLATDVLWYLYHEKVSVYRDEQGEWSVLFETRCRNLRADLRCAVYDERPHICRGFDNTECDVNAPGARARSFHEPAEFLHWLEAKRPRLYAKLEGRFTPERWQPGTKAKTARARRAVARKARI
;
A
#
# COMPACT_ATOMS: atom_id res chain seq x y z
N MET A 1 26.06 -16.26 63.92
CA MET A 1 26.43 -14.95 63.35
C MET A 1 26.01 -14.96 61.87
N LEU A 2 24.82 -14.43 61.57
CA LEU A 2 24.32 -14.25 60.19
C LEU A 2 24.79 -12.87 59.74
N GLN A 3 25.65 -12.85 58.72
CA GLN A 3 26.16 -11.62 58.16
C GLN A 3 25.07 -10.97 57.25
N ASP A 4 24.62 -9.78 57.62
CA ASP A 4 23.76 -8.92 56.79
C ASP A 4 24.53 -8.49 55.55
N LEU A 5 24.16 -9.05 54.40
CA LEU A 5 24.63 -8.59 53.07
C LEU A 5 23.79 -7.39 52.63
N PRO A 6 24.39 -6.23 52.38
CA PRO A 6 23.64 -5.08 51.85
C PRO A 6 23.22 -5.33 50.42
N MET A 7 21.92 -5.38 50.17
CA MET A 7 21.35 -5.41 48.81
C MET A 7 21.63 -4.10 48.09
N PRO A 8 22.22 -4.12 46.91
CA PRO A 8 22.38 -2.90 46.12
C PRO A 8 21.02 -2.42 45.63
N ARG A 9 20.54 -1.31 46.17
CA ARG A 9 19.34 -0.62 45.65
C ARG A 9 19.75 0.21 44.43
N SER A 10 19.77 -0.42 43.26
CA SER A 10 19.83 0.34 42.02
C SER A 10 18.51 1.10 41.83
N PRO A 11 18.52 2.41 41.60
CA PRO A 11 17.30 3.16 41.32
C PRO A 11 16.67 2.62 40.05
N ILE A 12 15.39 2.25 40.12
CA ILE A 12 14.60 1.89 38.94
C ILE A 12 14.48 3.15 38.10
N GLN A 13 15.24 3.22 37.00
CA GLN A 13 15.07 4.26 36.00
C GLN A 13 13.82 3.91 35.20
N LEU A 14 12.73 4.60 35.51
CA LEU A 14 11.52 4.55 34.68
C LEU A 14 11.86 5.16 33.31
N PRO A 15 11.48 4.49 32.19
CA PRO A 15 11.67 5.08 30.88
C PRO A 15 10.92 6.41 30.81
N VAL A 16 11.63 7.48 30.46
CA VAL A 16 11.02 8.78 30.19
C VAL A 16 10.15 8.61 28.96
N LEU A 17 8.83 8.60 29.15
CA LEU A 17 7.88 8.60 28.04
C LEU A 17 8.12 9.87 27.24
N GLN A 18 8.66 9.70 26.04
CA GLN A 18 8.75 10.81 25.10
C GLN A 18 7.32 11.28 24.75
N PRO A 19 7.05 12.60 24.74
CA PRO A 19 5.74 13.09 24.36
C PRO A 19 5.43 12.58 22.95
N ARG A 20 4.25 11.98 22.76
CA ARG A 20 3.80 11.59 21.43
C ARG A 20 3.74 12.84 20.56
N PRO A 21 4.19 12.76 19.30
CA PRO A 21 4.02 13.87 18.37
C PRO A 21 2.54 14.26 18.29
N ALA A 22 2.26 15.55 18.19
CA ALA A 22 0.89 16.03 18.06
C ALA A 22 0.24 15.41 16.80
N LEU A 23 -0.98 14.90 16.95
CA LEU A 23 -1.72 14.34 15.83
C LEU A 23 -2.05 15.44 14.81
N VAL A 24 -1.85 15.15 13.53
CA VAL A 24 -2.28 16.05 12.45
C VAL A 24 -3.81 16.00 12.35
N PRO A 25 -4.52 17.12 12.49
CA PRO A 25 -5.97 17.15 12.35
C PRO A 25 -6.41 16.81 10.93
N CYS A 26 -7.55 16.12 10.78
CA CYS A 26 -8.11 15.80 9.46
C CYS A 26 -8.37 17.06 8.61
N THR A 27 -8.68 18.20 9.25
CA THR A 27 -8.90 19.50 8.60
C THR A 27 -7.64 20.13 8.01
N GLU A 28 -6.47 19.65 8.38
CA GLU A 28 -5.17 20.11 7.85
C GLU A 28 -4.55 19.12 6.86
N CYS A 29 -5.01 17.89 6.86
CA CYS A 29 -4.44 16.79 6.08
C CYS A 29 -5.36 16.35 4.93
N ALA A 30 -6.60 15.95 5.24
CA ALA A 30 -7.59 15.38 4.33
C ALA A 30 -7.05 14.23 3.45
N HIS A 31 -6.04 13.49 3.92
CA HIS A 31 -5.37 12.44 3.15
C HIS A 31 -6.35 11.33 2.74
N CYS A 32 -7.17 10.84 3.67
CA CYS A 32 -8.18 9.81 3.40
C CYS A 32 -9.29 10.25 2.43
N CYS A 33 -9.47 11.56 2.19
CA CYS A 33 -10.37 12.08 1.17
C CYS A 33 -9.74 12.12 -0.23
N ARG A 34 -8.54 11.60 -0.40
CA ARG A 34 -7.79 11.62 -1.67
C ARG A 34 -7.60 10.25 -2.28
N TYR A 35 -8.17 9.21 -1.68
CA TYR A 35 -8.17 7.86 -2.23
C TYR A 35 -9.43 7.08 -1.84
N VAL A 36 -9.67 6.00 -2.55
CA VAL A 36 -10.63 4.96 -2.18
C VAL A 36 -9.87 3.67 -2.00
N GLY A 37 -10.02 3.04 -0.82
CA GLY A 37 -9.45 1.73 -0.51
C GLY A 37 -10.51 0.64 -0.59
N VAL A 38 -10.16 -0.50 -1.17
CA VAL A 38 -11.03 -1.67 -1.29
C VAL A 38 -10.25 -2.91 -0.90
N GLY A 39 -10.79 -3.69 0.05
CA GLY A 39 -10.22 -4.98 0.42
C GLY A 39 -10.25 -5.96 -0.75
N ILE A 40 -9.16 -6.69 -0.95
CA ILE A 40 -9.03 -7.71 -1.99
C ILE A 40 -8.54 -9.03 -1.40
N ASN A 41 -8.75 -10.11 -2.13
CA ASN A 41 -8.24 -11.41 -1.71
C ASN A 41 -6.71 -11.45 -1.77
N ALA A 42 -6.09 -12.06 -0.75
CA ALA A 42 -4.65 -12.31 -0.76
C ALA A 42 -4.21 -13.08 -2.02
N PRO A 43 -3.09 -12.71 -2.66
CA PRO A 43 -2.62 -13.35 -3.90
C PRO A 43 -2.01 -14.75 -3.61
N THR A 44 -2.85 -15.72 -3.28
CA THR A 44 -2.45 -17.10 -2.95
C THR A 44 -2.46 -18.04 -4.17
N THR A 45 -3.10 -17.64 -5.24
CA THR A 45 -3.19 -18.40 -6.50
C THR A 45 -2.64 -17.59 -7.69
N PRO A 46 -2.25 -18.22 -8.81
CA PRO A 46 -1.83 -17.50 -10.01
C PRO A 46 -2.86 -16.49 -10.50
N ARG A 47 -4.15 -16.84 -10.45
CA ARG A 47 -5.24 -15.94 -10.84
C ARG A 47 -5.24 -14.68 -9.96
N LEU A 48 -5.27 -14.82 -8.64
CA LEU A 48 -5.27 -13.67 -7.71
C LEU A 48 -3.99 -12.84 -7.82
N ALA A 49 -2.85 -13.47 -8.10
CA ALA A 49 -1.61 -12.73 -8.36
C ALA A 49 -1.69 -11.92 -9.66
N THR A 50 -2.34 -12.44 -10.70
CA THR A 50 -2.56 -11.68 -11.94
C THR A 50 -3.58 -10.57 -11.76
N ASP A 51 -4.56 -10.72 -10.87
CA ASP A 51 -5.51 -9.65 -10.52
C ASP A 51 -4.76 -8.48 -9.84
N VAL A 52 -3.80 -8.76 -8.93
CA VAL A 52 -2.93 -7.72 -8.34
C VAL A 52 -2.10 -7.01 -9.41
N LEU A 53 -1.50 -7.75 -10.35
CA LEU A 53 -0.76 -7.14 -11.47
C LEU A 53 -1.66 -6.25 -12.32
N TRP A 54 -2.90 -6.67 -12.54
CA TRP A 54 -3.87 -5.88 -13.30
C TRP A 54 -4.15 -4.54 -12.62
N TYR A 55 -4.33 -4.50 -11.30
CA TYR A 55 -4.46 -3.24 -10.56
C TYR A 55 -3.23 -2.35 -10.76
N LEU A 56 -2.03 -2.91 -10.61
CA LEU A 56 -0.77 -2.16 -10.70
C LEU A 56 -0.41 -1.72 -12.13
N TYR A 57 -1.11 -2.17 -13.17
CA TYR A 57 -0.98 -1.63 -14.53
C TYR A 57 -1.65 -0.27 -14.71
N HIS A 58 -2.42 0.17 -13.74
CA HIS A 58 -3.13 1.44 -13.81
C HIS A 58 -2.37 2.53 -13.04
N GLU A 59 -2.25 3.70 -13.66
CA GLU A 59 -1.68 4.87 -13.00
C GLU A 59 -2.51 5.26 -11.78
N LYS A 60 -1.85 5.73 -10.71
CA LYS A 60 -2.49 6.16 -9.46
C LYS A 60 -3.26 5.04 -8.74
N VAL A 61 -2.86 3.81 -8.98
CA VAL A 61 -3.34 2.64 -8.25
C VAL A 61 -2.15 2.00 -7.53
N SER A 62 -2.35 1.68 -6.27
CA SER A 62 -1.38 0.92 -5.48
C SER A 62 -2.06 -0.22 -4.75
N VAL A 63 -1.30 -1.22 -4.39
CA VAL A 63 -1.77 -2.36 -3.58
C VAL A 63 -0.93 -2.42 -2.33
N TYR A 64 -1.55 -2.64 -1.19
CA TYR A 64 -0.82 -2.82 0.05
C TYR A 64 -1.29 -4.04 0.83
N ARG A 65 -0.41 -4.49 1.70
CA ARG A 65 -0.67 -5.50 2.71
C ARG A 65 -0.42 -4.87 4.07
N ASP A 66 -1.38 -4.99 4.99
CA ASP A 66 -1.22 -4.51 6.36
C ASP A 66 -0.45 -5.50 7.26
N GLU A 67 -0.28 -5.14 8.52
CA GLU A 67 0.40 -5.98 9.51
C GLU A 67 -0.38 -7.25 9.86
N GLN A 68 -1.70 -7.24 9.73
CA GLN A 68 -2.58 -8.38 9.94
C GLN A 68 -2.55 -9.35 8.76
N GLY A 69 -1.99 -8.91 7.63
CA GLY A 69 -1.87 -9.73 6.43
C GLY A 69 -2.98 -9.53 5.43
N GLU A 70 -3.90 -8.59 5.68
CA GLU A 70 -4.99 -8.24 4.79
C GLU A 70 -4.49 -7.42 3.60
N TRP A 71 -5.13 -7.62 2.47
CA TRP A 71 -4.75 -6.98 1.21
C TRP A 71 -5.81 -5.99 0.77
N SER A 72 -5.35 -4.83 0.31
CA SER A 72 -6.23 -3.79 -0.22
C SER A 72 -5.62 -3.12 -1.44
N VAL A 73 -6.48 -2.66 -2.34
CA VAL A 73 -6.13 -1.80 -3.46
C VAL A 73 -6.57 -0.37 -3.15
N LEU A 74 -5.70 0.59 -3.45
CA LEU A 74 -5.97 2.03 -3.32
C LEU A 74 -6.05 2.66 -4.70
N PHE A 75 -7.09 3.43 -4.91
CA PHE A 75 -7.28 4.27 -6.08
C PHE A 75 -7.12 5.72 -5.65
N GLU A 76 -6.08 6.41 -6.11
CA GLU A 76 -5.92 7.83 -5.85
C GLU A 76 -7.00 8.62 -6.58
N THR A 77 -7.95 9.13 -5.82
CA THR A 77 -9.05 9.92 -6.33
C THR A 77 -9.54 10.89 -5.28
N ARG A 78 -9.80 12.14 -5.70
CA ARG A 78 -10.28 13.17 -4.79
C ARG A 78 -11.77 13.00 -4.50
N CYS A 79 -12.15 13.01 -3.23
CA CYS A 79 -13.56 13.10 -2.83
C CYS A 79 -14.19 14.39 -3.37
N ARG A 80 -15.38 14.30 -3.98
CA ARG A 80 -16.11 15.44 -4.53
C ARG A 80 -16.57 16.44 -3.47
N ASN A 81 -16.76 15.96 -2.22
CA ASN A 81 -17.16 16.79 -1.09
C ASN A 81 -15.97 17.42 -0.34
N LEU A 82 -14.74 17.19 -0.77
CA LEU A 82 -13.57 17.84 -0.19
C LEU A 82 -13.44 19.25 -0.72
N ARG A 83 -13.57 20.25 0.15
CA ARG A 83 -13.42 21.67 -0.14
C ARG A 83 -11.95 22.07 -0.34
N ALA A 84 -11.71 23.28 -0.78
CA ALA A 84 -10.36 23.82 -0.94
C ALA A 84 -9.66 24.05 0.43
N ASP A 85 -10.42 24.34 1.47
CA ASP A 85 -9.97 24.49 2.86
C ASP A 85 -9.76 23.15 3.60
N LEU A 86 -9.73 22.03 2.87
CA LEU A 86 -9.58 20.65 3.36
C LEU A 86 -10.74 20.13 4.23
N ARG A 87 -11.84 20.86 4.31
CA ARG A 87 -13.03 20.45 5.06
C ARG A 87 -14.02 19.67 4.18
N CYS A 88 -14.80 18.82 4.83
CA CYS A 88 -15.88 18.09 4.17
C CYS A 88 -17.12 18.97 4.02
N ALA A 89 -17.67 19.10 2.81
CA ALA A 89 -18.89 19.88 2.56
C ALA A 89 -20.15 19.27 3.22
N VAL A 90 -20.15 17.96 3.47
CA VAL A 90 -21.26 17.18 4.04
C VAL A 90 -20.83 16.52 5.36
N TYR A 91 -20.13 17.24 6.22
CA TYR A 91 -19.50 16.67 7.41
C TYR A 91 -20.47 15.89 8.29
N ASP A 92 -21.64 16.44 8.55
CA ASP A 92 -22.65 15.84 9.44
C ASP A 92 -23.40 14.67 8.78
N GLU A 93 -23.43 14.64 7.44
CA GLU A 93 -24.08 13.62 6.63
C GLU A 93 -23.11 12.58 6.06
N ARG A 94 -21.87 12.54 6.57
CA ARG A 94 -20.85 11.60 6.06
C ARG A 94 -21.32 10.15 6.11
N PRO A 95 -20.96 9.33 5.11
CA PRO A 95 -21.14 7.88 5.15
C PRO A 95 -20.48 7.26 6.39
N HIS A 96 -20.98 6.11 6.82
CA HIS A 96 -20.46 5.40 7.99
C HIS A 96 -18.94 5.17 7.92
N ILE A 97 -18.42 4.76 6.76
CA ILE A 97 -16.99 4.55 6.53
C ILE A 97 -16.15 5.80 6.82
N CYS A 98 -16.67 6.99 6.54
CA CYS A 98 -15.97 8.25 6.85
C CYS A 98 -16.10 8.65 8.32
N ARG A 99 -17.15 8.20 9.03
CA ARG A 99 -17.36 8.48 10.45
C ARG A 99 -16.58 7.54 11.36
N GLY A 100 -16.48 6.27 10.96
CA GLY A 100 -15.74 5.25 11.70
C GLY A 100 -14.23 5.35 11.56
N PHE A 101 -13.72 6.31 10.79
CA PHE A 101 -12.30 6.46 10.59
C PHE A 101 -11.64 7.17 11.79
N ASP A 102 -10.79 6.44 12.50
CA ASP A 102 -10.01 7.00 13.61
C ASP A 102 -8.75 7.70 13.09
N ASN A 103 -8.59 8.97 13.42
CA ASN A 103 -7.43 9.72 12.99
C ASN A 103 -6.14 9.33 13.72
N THR A 104 -6.23 8.61 14.84
CA THR A 104 -5.07 8.08 15.56
C THR A 104 -4.45 6.87 14.87
N GLU A 105 -5.23 6.17 14.03
CA GLU A 105 -4.83 4.96 13.30
C GLU A 105 -4.63 5.19 11.80
N CYS A 106 -4.70 6.45 11.35
CA CYS A 106 -4.56 6.78 9.94
C CYS A 106 -3.08 6.75 9.48
N ASP A 107 -2.86 6.56 8.19
CA ASP A 107 -1.52 6.48 7.58
C ASP A 107 -0.60 7.67 7.92
N VAL A 108 -1.17 8.84 8.21
CA VAL A 108 -0.42 10.05 8.53
C VAL A 108 0.01 10.06 10.01
N ASN A 109 -0.90 9.68 10.90
CA ASN A 109 -0.65 9.72 12.34
C ASN A 109 -0.10 8.40 12.90
N ALA A 110 -0.30 7.29 12.18
CA ALA A 110 0.26 5.97 12.48
C ALA A 110 1.00 5.43 11.25
N PRO A 111 2.14 6.02 10.87
CA PRO A 111 2.92 5.54 9.76
C PRO A 111 3.45 4.13 10.08
N GLY A 112 3.12 3.16 9.25
CA GLY A 112 3.49 1.75 9.44
C GLY A 112 2.30 0.79 9.45
N ALA A 113 1.07 1.27 9.53
CA ALA A 113 -0.13 0.45 9.36
C ALA A 113 -0.13 -0.35 8.04
N ARG A 114 0.61 0.13 7.04
CA ARG A 114 0.88 -0.59 5.80
C ARG A 114 2.22 -1.29 5.87
N ALA A 115 2.22 -2.57 6.23
CA ALA A 115 3.45 -3.35 6.34
C ALA A 115 4.21 -3.47 5.01
N ARG A 116 3.50 -3.46 3.87
CA ARG A 116 4.08 -3.48 2.54
C ARG A 116 3.16 -2.81 1.52
N SER A 117 3.72 -1.89 0.73
CA SER A 117 3.02 -1.26 -0.41
C SER A 117 3.72 -1.60 -1.72
N PHE A 118 2.93 -1.68 -2.78
CA PHE A 118 3.35 -1.90 -4.15
C PHE A 118 2.73 -0.82 -5.02
N HIS A 119 3.56 -0.11 -5.76
CA HIS A 119 3.12 0.95 -6.69
C HIS A 119 3.31 0.55 -8.15
N GLU A 120 4.21 -0.40 -8.40
CA GLU A 120 4.58 -0.88 -9.72
C GLU A 120 4.51 -2.41 -9.80
N PRO A 121 4.14 -2.96 -10.95
CA PRO A 121 4.12 -4.41 -11.15
C PRO A 121 5.43 -5.10 -10.83
N ALA A 122 6.57 -4.46 -11.14
CA ALA A 122 7.90 -5.00 -10.87
C ALA A 122 8.14 -5.22 -9.38
N GLU A 123 7.71 -4.31 -8.51
CA GLU A 123 7.84 -4.43 -7.05
C GLU A 123 7.10 -5.65 -6.53
N PHE A 124 5.89 -5.88 -7.02
CA PHE A 124 5.09 -7.02 -6.63
C PHE A 124 5.68 -8.35 -7.15
N LEU A 125 6.18 -8.38 -8.39
CA LEU A 125 6.83 -9.56 -8.96
C LEU A 125 8.10 -9.94 -8.20
N HIS A 126 8.96 -8.98 -7.86
CA HIS A 126 10.13 -9.23 -7.02
C HIS A 126 9.74 -9.75 -5.62
N TRP A 127 8.67 -9.20 -5.05
CA TRP A 127 8.17 -9.69 -3.78
C TRP A 127 7.64 -11.13 -3.89
N LEU A 128 6.89 -11.47 -4.95
CA LEU A 128 6.42 -12.83 -5.20
C LEU A 128 7.59 -13.81 -5.34
N GLU A 129 8.60 -13.45 -6.12
CA GLU A 129 9.80 -14.26 -6.32
C GLU A 129 10.49 -14.56 -4.98
N ALA A 130 10.69 -13.53 -4.16
CA ALA A 130 11.38 -13.66 -2.87
C ALA A 130 10.55 -14.37 -1.80
N LYS A 131 9.23 -14.13 -1.72
CA LYS A 131 8.36 -14.58 -0.62
C LYS A 131 7.45 -15.75 -0.99
N ARG A 132 7.17 -15.95 -2.26
CA ARG A 132 6.26 -16.98 -2.81
C ARG A 132 6.81 -17.63 -4.08
N PRO A 133 8.06 -18.18 -4.06
CA PRO A 133 8.73 -18.66 -5.28
C PRO A 133 7.93 -19.72 -6.04
N ARG A 134 7.21 -20.60 -5.34
CA ARG A 134 6.34 -21.61 -5.98
C ARG A 134 5.15 -20.99 -6.72
N LEU A 135 4.62 -19.87 -6.23
CA LEU A 135 3.55 -19.13 -6.89
C LEU A 135 4.11 -18.37 -8.08
N TYR A 136 5.26 -17.70 -7.90
CA TYR A 136 5.94 -16.96 -8.95
C TYR A 136 6.26 -17.86 -10.16
N ALA A 137 6.80 -19.05 -9.92
CA ALA A 137 7.10 -20.03 -10.98
C ALA A 137 5.86 -20.44 -11.81
N LYS A 138 4.67 -20.46 -11.18
CA LYS A 138 3.40 -20.79 -11.89
C LYS A 138 2.90 -19.66 -12.81
N LEU A 139 3.48 -18.47 -12.74
CA LEU A 139 3.19 -17.39 -13.70
C LEU A 139 3.89 -17.64 -15.05
N GLU A 140 4.61 -18.77 -15.19
CA GLU A 140 5.16 -19.33 -16.44
C GLU A 140 5.99 -18.33 -17.26
N GLY A 141 6.72 -17.43 -16.58
CA GLY A 141 7.54 -16.40 -17.26
C GLY A 141 6.74 -15.39 -18.09
N ARG A 142 5.42 -15.42 -18.02
CA ARG A 142 4.57 -14.41 -18.69
C ARG A 142 4.74 -13.02 -18.09
N PHE A 143 5.03 -12.99 -16.80
CA PHE A 143 5.19 -11.78 -16.02
C PHE A 143 6.58 -11.81 -15.37
N THR A 144 7.49 -11.00 -15.84
CA THR A 144 8.81 -10.83 -15.24
C THR A 144 9.05 -9.36 -14.95
N PRO A 145 9.80 -9.01 -13.88
CA PRO A 145 10.10 -7.63 -13.53
C PRO A 145 10.73 -6.84 -14.68
N GLU A 146 11.59 -7.48 -15.47
CA GLU A 146 12.32 -6.87 -16.57
C GLU A 146 11.43 -6.49 -17.76
N ARG A 147 10.27 -7.13 -17.88
CA ARG A 147 9.29 -6.78 -18.92
C ARG A 147 8.50 -5.54 -18.59
N TRP A 148 8.49 -5.16 -17.32
CA TRP A 148 7.81 -3.97 -16.86
C TRP A 148 8.83 -2.86 -16.63
N GLN A 149 8.90 -1.92 -17.56
CA GLN A 149 9.68 -0.69 -17.41
C GLN A 149 8.74 0.51 -17.54
N PRO A 150 8.62 1.37 -16.51
CA PRO A 150 7.80 2.58 -16.58
C PRO A 150 8.22 3.42 -17.80
N GLY A 151 7.27 3.82 -18.61
CA GLY A 151 7.51 4.70 -19.77
C GLY A 151 8.04 4.01 -21.03
N THR A 152 8.40 2.75 -21.02
CA THR A 152 8.57 1.99 -22.26
C THR A 152 7.20 1.60 -22.80
N LYS A 153 6.72 2.33 -23.81
CA LYS A 153 5.57 1.86 -24.61
C LYS A 153 5.90 0.45 -25.05
N ALA A 154 5.24 -0.54 -24.49
CA ALA A 154 5.34 -1.90 -24.95
C ALA A 154 5.03 -1.87 -26.45
N LYS A 155 6.03 -2.07 -27.29
CA LYS A 155 5.82 -2.30 -28.71
C LYS A 155 5.07 -3.60 -28.80
N THR A 156 3.74 -3.51 -28.75
CA THR A 156 2.85 -4.66 -28.77
C THR A 156 3.23 -5.51 -29.99
N ALA A 157 3.14 -6.82 -29.86
CA ALA A 157 3.38 -7.78 -30.95
C ALA A 157 2.57 -7.42 -32.23
N ARG A 158 1.49 -6.67 -32.05
CA ARG A 158 0.66 -6.08 -33.12
C ARG A 158 1.40 -4.99 -33.90
N ALA A 159 2.24 -4.14 -33.28
CA ALA A 159 3.06 -3.16 -33.97
C ALA A 159 4.18 -3.83 -34.78
N ARG A 160 4.77 -4.90 -34.26
CA ARG A 160 5.76 -5.71 -35.00
C ARG A 160 5.17 -6.40 -36.21
N ARG A 161 3.92 -6.90 -36.15
CA ARG A 161 3.20 -7.46 -37.30
C ARG A 161 2.84 -6.41 -38.35
N ALA A 162 2.50 -5.17 -37.93
CA ALA A 162 2.19 -4.08 -38.85
C ALA A 162 3.42 -3.60 -39.62
N VAL A 163 4.59 -3.53 -38.96
CA VAL A 163 5.86 -3.16 -39.62
C VAL A 163 6.32 -4.27 -40.57
N ALA A 164 6.22 -5.54 -40.16
CA ALA A 164 6.60 -6.67 -41.03
C ALA A 164 5.70 -6.80 -42.26
N ARG A 165 4.45 -6.35 -42.22
CA ARG A 165 3.53 -6.36 -43.36
C ARG A 165 3.80 -5.23 -44.35
N LYS A 166 4.33 -4.08 -43.86
CA LYS A 166 4.75 -2.95 -44.74
C LYS A 166 6.09 -3.18 -45.44
N ALA A 167 6.92 -4.08 -44.95
CA ALA A 167 8.22 -4.41 -45.56
C ALA A 167 8.14 -5.51 -46.63
N ARG A 168 6.92 -5.98 -46.97
CA ARG A 168 6.68 -7.01 -48.01
C ARG A 168 5.83 -6.50 -49.18
N ILE A 169 5.76 -5.20 -49.38
CA ILE A 169 5.27 -4.52 -50.60
C ILE A 169 6.41 -3.65 -51.10
#